data_6cbd7df94d696aab90be7224e1e8615d
#
_entry.id   6cbd7df94d696aab90be7224e1e8615d
#
_cell.length_a   1.000
_cell.length_b   1.000
_cell.length_c   1.000
_cell.angle_alpha   90.00
_cell.angle_beta   90.00
_cell.angle_gamma   90.00
#
_symmetry.space_group_name_H-M   'P 1'
#
loop_
_entity.id
_entity.type
_entity.pdbx_description
1 polymer ?
#
loop_
_entity_poly.entity_id
_entity_poly.type
_entity_poly.pdbx_seq_one_letter_code
_entity_poly.pdbx_strand_id
1 'polypeptide(L)'
;MAGEYPDIIIGCFGGGSNFGGICFPFMRHTILEGKQTRYVAAEPASCPKLTRGKFEYDFGDEAGYTPLLPMFTLGHNFTPANIHAGGLRYHGAGVIVSQLLKDHLMEAVDIQQLETFEAGCLFARAEGIIPAPNHVTPLLLPYKRPTNVRKRRRKGYSV
;
A
#
# COMPACT_ATOMS: atom_id res chain seq x y z
N MET A 1 6.85 24.60 -5.72
CA MET A 1 6.72 23.89 -4.43
C MET A 1 5.40 24.29 -3.83
N ALA A 2 4.64 23.33 -3.25
CA ALA A 2 3.29 23.60 -2.75
C ALA A 2 3.24 24.54 -1.53
N GLY A 3 4.35 24.72 -0.82
CA GLY A 3 4.41 25.59 0.37
C GLY A 3 3.73 25.00 1.61
N GLU A 4 3.05 23.86 1.47
CA GLU A 4 2.28 23.19 2.53
C GLU A 4 2.75 21.75 2.73
N TYR A 5 2.53 21.23 3.94
CA TYR A 5 2.81 19.85 4.28
C TYR A 5 1.62 18.96 3.86
N PRO A 6 1.82 17.76 3.31
CA PRO A 6 0.71 16.94 2.82
C PRO A 6 -0.15 16.37 3.96
N ASP A 7 -1.47 16.48 3.83
CA ASP A 7 -2.43 15.84 4.73
C ASP A 7 -2.52 14.33 4.53
N ILE A 8 -2.33 13.88 3.28
CA ILE A 8 -2.41 12.47 2.91
C ILE A 8 -1.34 12.14 1.87
N ILE A 9 -0.68 11.00 2.04
CA ILE A 9 0.23 10.41 1.05
C ILE A 9 -0.30 9.04 0.69
N ILE A 10 -0.48 8.81 -0.60
CA ILE A 10 -1.00 7.56 -1.13
C ILE A 10 0.04 6.97 -2.08
N GLY A 11 0.39 5.71 -1.90
CA GLY A 11 1.36 5.02 -2.76
C GLY A 11 0.86 3.66 -3.21
N CYS A 12 1.25 3.24 -4.43
CA CYS A 12 1.00 1.88 -4.90
C CYS A 12 1.85 0.90 -4.09
N PHE A 13 1.30 -0.29 -3.84
CA PHE A 13 1.94 -1.28 -3.00
C PHE A 13 2.06 -2.65 -3.67
N GLY A 14 3.30 -2.98 -4.02
CA GLY A 14 3.73 -4.34 -4.36
C GLY A 14 4.46 -4.97 -3.17
N GLY A 15 5.79 -5.02 -3.20
CA GLY A 15 6.63 -5.42 -2.07
C GLY A 15 6.83 -4.32 -1.01
N GLY A 16 6.58 -3.04 -1.36
CA GLY A 16 6.65 -1.90 -0.44
C GLY A 16 7.71 -0.85 -0.76
N SER A 17 8.61 -1.07 -1.72
CA SER A 17 9.71 -0.15 -2.01
C SER A 17 9.23 1.23 -2.53
N ASN A 18 8.25 1.26 -3.44
CA ASN A 18 7.67 2.51 -3.94
C ASN A 18 6.98 3.28 -2.81
N PHE A 19 6.11 2.61 -2.06
CA PHE A 19 5.42 3.20 -0.92
C PHE A 19 6.40 3.73 0.13
N GLY A 20 7.41 2.92 0.50
CA GLY A 20 8.44 3.31 1.46
C GLY A 20 9.25 4.51 1.00
N GLY A 21 9.68 4.52 -0.27
CA GLY A 21 10.45 5.62 -0.85
C GLY A 21 9.71 6.96 -0.81
N ILE A 22 8.38 6.94 -1.00
CA ILE A 22 7.55 8.15 -0.93
C ILE A 22 7.22 8.52 0.52
N CYS A 23 6.85 7.55 1.37
CA CYS A 23 6.27 7.83 2.68
C CYS A 23 7.29 8.02 3.81
N PHE A 24 8.40 7.27 3.81
CA PHE A 24 9.33 7.28 4.95
C PHE A 24 9.91 8.65 5.31
N PRO A 25 10.29 9.51 4.33
CA PRO A 25 10.74 10.86 4.67
C PRO A 25 9.71 11.66 5.47
N PHE A 26 8.43 11.52 5.12
CA PHE A 26 7.34 12.21 5.81
C PHE A 26 6.97 11.52 7.13
N MET A 27 6.99 10.18 7.18
CA MET A 27 6.74 9.42 8.41
C MET A 27 7.73 9.77 9.52
N ARG A 28 8.98 10.08 9.16
CA ARG A 28 9.96 10.58 10.12
C ARG A 28 9.44 11.82 10.85
N HIS A 29 8.89 12.79 10.13
CA HIS A 29 8.32 14.00 10.73
C HIS A 29 7.06 13.71 11.56
N THR A 30 6.24 12.75 11.14
CA THR A 30 5.08 12.30 11.92
C THR A 30 5.52 11.69 13.25
N ILE A 31 6.55 10.86 13.26
CA ILE A 31 7.03 10.16 14.46
C ILE A 31 7.79 11.10 15.39
N LEU A 32 8.69 11.94 14.85
CA LEU A 32 9.59 12.79 15.66
C LEU A 32 8.98 14.14 16.02
N GLU A 33 8.14 14.70 15.15
CA GLU A 33 7.65 16.08 15.26
C GLU A 33 6.14 16.16 15.47
N GLY A 34 5.43 15.01 15.47
CA GLY A 34 3.99 14.96 15.64
C GLY A 34 3.17 15.49 14.46
N LYS A 35 3.77 15.62 13.26
CA LYS A 35 3.04 16.03 12.05
C LYS A 35 1.89 15.07 11.76
N GLN A 36 0.73 15.61 11.41
CA GLN A 36 -0.47 14.83 11.12
C GLN A 36 -0.60 14.57 9.62
N THR A 37 -0.08 13.44 9.15
CA THR A 37 -0.22 12.98 7.77
C THR A 37 -0.80 11.58 7.77
N ARG A 38 -1.77 11.30 6.89
CA ARG A 38 -2.28 9.95 6.63
C ARG A 38 -1.42 9.28 5.57
N TYR A 39 -1.07 8.02 5.78
CA TYR A 39 -0.31 7.20 4.84
C TYR A 39 -1.17 6.03 4.40
N VAL A 40 -1.45 5.92 3.11
CA VAL A 40 -2.33 4.88 2.56
C VAL A 40 -1.60 4.07 1.50
N ALA A 41 -1.41 2.79 1.76
CA ALA A 41 -0.89 1.83 0.80
C ALA A 41 -2.04 1.26 -0.02
N ALA A 42 -1.98 1.44 -1.34
CA ALA A 42 -2.97 0.92 -2.27
C ALA A 42 -2.43 -0.33 -2.97
N GLU A 43 -2.99 -1.49 -2.67
CA GLU A 43 -2.59 -2.78 -3.25
C GLU A 43 -3.64 -3.33 -4.22
N PRO A 44 -3.26 -4.19 -5.18
CA PRO A 44 -4.23 -4.84 -6.04
C PRO A 44 -5.02 -5.90 -5.26
N ALA A 45 -6.33 -5.97 -5.50
CA ALA A 45 -7.20 -6.97 -4.88
C ALA A 45 -6.86 -8.42 -5.28
N SER A 46 -6.03 -8.62 -6.32
CA SER A 46 -5.47 -9.93 -6.69
C SER A 46 -4.34 -10.41 -5.76
N CYS A 47 -3.70 -9.50 -5.00
CA CYS A 47 -2.60 -9.79 -4.08
C CYS A 47 -2.77 -8.98 -2.78
N PRO A 48 -3.87 -9.21 -2.01
CA PRO A 48 -4.27 -8.34 -0.89
C PRO A 48 -3.55 -8.70 0.41
N LYS A 49 -2.22 -8.68 0.40
CA LYS A 49 -1.40 -9.10 1.54
C LYS A 49 -1.52 -8.20 2.75
N LEU A 50 -1.64 -6.88 2.56
CA LEU A 50 -1.79 -5.94 3.67
C LEU A 50 -3.20 -5.95 4.26
N THR A 51 -4.22 -6.07 3.40
CA THR A 51 -5.63 -5.99 3.83
C THR A 51 -6.17 -7.32 4.33
N ARG A 52 -5.76 -8.45 3.72
CA ARG A 52 -6.28 -9.80 4.02
C ARG A 52 -5.22 -10.78 4.47
N GLY A 53 -3.93 -10.48 4.30
CA GLY A 53 -2.81 -11.30 4.76
C GLY A 53 -2.71 -11.36 6.28
N LYS A 54 -1.96 -12.34 6.77
CA LYS A 54 -1.61 -12.51 8.18
C LYS A 54 -0.25 -11.91 8.45
N PHE A 55 -0.03 -11.41 9.66
CA PHE A 55 1.32 -11.02 10.10
C PHE A 55 1.99 -12.24 10.73
N GLU A 56 2.93 -12.82 10.00
CA GLU A 56 3.68 -14.01 10.43
C GLU A 56 5.07 -14.04 9.79
N TYR A 57 5.90 -14.99 10.23
CA TYR A 57 7.19 -15.24 9.58
C TYR A 57 6.97 -16.03 8.30
N ASP A 58 7.50 -15.53 7.18
CA ASP A 58 7.40 -16.18 5.88
C ASP A 58 8.66 -15.97 5.05
N PHE A 59 8.83 -16.77 4.00
CA PHE A 59 9.90 -16.60 3.01
C PHE A 59 9.56 -15.51 2.01
N GLY A 60 10.59 -14.82 1.50
CA GLY A 60 10.43 -13.84 0.43
C GLY A 60 10.23 -14.47 -0.95
N ASP A 61 10.54 -15.76 -1.11
CA ASP A 61 10.47 -16.54 -2.34
C ASP A 61 9.74 -17.87 -2.13
N GLU A 62 9.18 -18.41 -3.21
CA GLU A 62 8.46 -19.69 -3.20
C GLU A 62 9.39 -20.89 -2.85
N ALA A 63 10.64 -20.82 -3.27
CA ALA A 63 11.62 -21.91 -3.07
C ALA A 63 12.19 -21.95 -1.63
N GLY A 64 11.93 -20.94 -0.80
CA GLY A 64 12.40 -20.89 0.59
C GLY A 64 13.91 -20.65 0.76
N TYR A 65 14.57 -20.05 -0.24
CA TYR A 65 16.00 -19.72 -0.15
C TYR A 65 16.28 -18.41 0.59
N THR A 66 15.28 -17.54 0.71
CA THR A 66 15.40 -16.30 1.48
C THR A 66 15.25 -16.55 2.97
N PRO A 67 15.76 -15.67 3.84
CA PRO A 67 15.50 -15.77 5.26
C PRO A 67 14.01 -15.66 5.59
N LEU A 68 13.57 -16.32 6.67
CA LEU A 68 12.27 -16.10 7.28
C LEU A 68 12.22 -14.70 7.88
N LEU A 69 11.27 -13.89 7.43
CA LEU A 69 11.12 -12.51 7.88
C LEU A 69 9.67 -12.25 8.36
N PRO A 70 9.47 -11.45 9.40
CA PRO A 70 8.13 -11.10 9.86
C PRO A 70 7.48 -10.14 8.86
N MET A 71 6.34 -10.53 8.29
CA MET A 71 5.66 -9.75 7.26
C MET A 71 4.15 -10.00 7.24
N PHE A 72 3.41 -9.08 6.68
CA PHE A 72 2.06 -9.39 6.21
C PHE A 72 2.17 -10.20 4.93
N THR A 73 1.64 -11.41 4.94
CA THR A 73 1.78 -12.37 3.84
C THR A 73 0.48 -13.11 3.54
N LEU A 74 0.35 -13.55 2.29
CA LEU A 74 -0.66 -14.50 1.82
C LEU A 74 -0.12 -15.94 1.79
N GLY A 75 1.15 -16.12 2.16
CA GLY A 75 1.92 -17.35 2.07
C GLY A 75 2.83 -17.38 0.84
N HIS A 76 4.08 -17.86 1.01
CA HIS A 76 5.08 -17.93 -0.08
C HIS A 76 4.65 -18.82 -1.25
N ASN A 77 3.70 -19.75 -1.04
CA ASN A 77 3.09 -20.58 -2.08
C ASN A 77 1.85 -19.92 -2.74
N PHE A 78 1.51 -18.68 -2.39
CA PHE A 78 0.34 -18.00 -2.92
C PHE A 78 0.50 -17.71 -4.41
N THR A 79 -0.43 -18.23 -5.21
CA THR A 79 -0.51 -17.93 -6.65
C THR A 79 -1.60 -16.88 -6.89
N PRO A 80 -1.25 -15.67 -7.36
CA PRO A 80 -2.23 -14.64 -7.67
C PRO A 80 -3.13 -15.04 -8.83
N ALA A 81 -4.40 -14.59 -8.81
CA ALA A 81 -5.32 -14.75 -9.92
C ALA A 81 -4.72 -14.19 -11.23
N ASN A 82 -5.06 -14.80 -12.36
CA ASN A 82 -4.55 -14.40 -13.68
C ASN A 82 -5.26 -13.14 -14.22
N ILE A 83 -5.17 -12.05 -13.46
CA ILE A 83 -5.67 -10.73 -13.81
C ILE A 83 -4.52 -9.72 -13.75
N HIS A 84 -4.65 -8.59 -14.43
CA HIS A 84 -3.60 -7.58 -14.44
C HIS A 84 -3.40 -6.98 -13.03
N ALA A 85 -2.17 -7.01 -12.56
CA ALA A 85 -1.73 -6.31 -11.36
C ALA A 85 -0.35 -5.64 -11.56
N GLY A 86 0.17 -5.69 -12.78
CA GLY A 86 1.48 -5.16 -13.16
C GLY A 86 2.60 -5.69 -12.28
N GLY A 87 3.54 -4.83 -11.91
CA GLY A 87 4.64 -5.14 -11.00
C GLY A 87 4.25 -5.27 -9.52
N LEU A 88 2.96 -5.40 -9.18
CA LEU A 88 2.47 -5.44 -7.79
C LEU A 88 2.10 -6.86 -7.32
N ARG A 89 2.47 -7.91 -8.06
CA ARG A 89 2.14 -9.31 -7.79
C ARG A 89 3.09 -9.95 -6.76
N TYR A 90 3.02 -9.49 -5.52
CA TYR A 90 3.80 -10.03 -4.41
C TYR A 90 2.90 -10.69 -3.38
N HIS A 91 3.31 -11.85 -2.84
CA HIS A 91 2.61 -12.54 -1.77
C HIS A 91 2.83 -11.90 -0.40
N GLY A 92 3.99 -11.26 -0.19
CA GLY A 92 4.43 -10.69 1.08
C GLY A 92 4.79 -9.20 0.97
N ALA A 93 4.74 -8.53 2.10
CA ALA A 93 5.10 -7.13 2.25
C ALA A 93 6.45 -6.99 2.95
N GLY A 94 7.22 -5.98 2.56
CA GLY A 94 8.50 -5.68 3.21
C GLY A 94 8.36 -5.49 4.73
N VAL A 95 9.37 -5.92 5.48
CA VAL A 95 9.35 -6.00 6.96
C VAL A 95 9.01 -4.67 7.62
N ILE A 96 9.67 -3.58 7.20
CA ILE A 96 9.45 -2.25 7.78
C ILE A 96 8.01 -1.80 7.58
N VAL A 97 7.48 -1.95 6.37
CA VAL A 97 6.09 -1.56 6.06
C VAL A 97 5.10 -2.43 6.82
N SER A 98 5.39 -3.72 6.95
CA SER A 98 4.57 -4.64 7.74
C SER A 98 4.51 -4.22 9.20
N GLN A 99 5.64 -3.80 9.78
CA GLN A 99 5.67 -3.28 11.15
C GLN A 99 4.89 -1.98 11.29
N LEU A 100 5.05 -1.02 10.36
CA LEU A 100 4.30 0.23 10.37
C LEU A 100 2.78 0.02 10.29
N LEU A 101 2.32 -0.94 9.49
CA LEU A 101 0.90 -1.30 9.44
C LEU A 101 0.42 -1.95 10.73
N LYS A 102 1.23 -2.85 11.32
CA LYS A 102 0.93 -3.49 12.61
C LYS A 102 0.83 -2.46 13.73
N ASP A 103 1.70 -1.46 13.74
CA ASP A 103 1.72 -0.35 14.70
C ASP A 103 0.67 0.72 14.41
N HIS A 104 -0.17 0.52 13.40
CA HIS A 104 -1.23 1.45 12.99
C HIS A 104 -0.72 2.84 12.57
N LEU A 105 0.51 2.95 12.09
CA LEU A 105 1.08 4.19 11.56
C LEU A 105 0.70 4.43 10.10
N MET A 106 0.11 3.47 9.44
CA MET A 106 -0.40 3.56 8.07
C MET A 106 -1.70 2.79 7.91
N GLU A 107 -2.36 3.00 6.78
CA GLU A 107 -3.57 2.32 6.34
C GLU A 107 -3.29 1.52 5.07
N ALA A 108 -4.07 0.47 4.81
CA ALA A 108 -4.00 -0.29 3.56
C ALA A 108 -5.39 -0.43 2.95
N VAL A 109 -5.44 -0.40 1.62
CA VAL A 109 -6.66 -0.60 0.84
C VAL A 109 -6.37 -1.51 -0.34
N ASP A 110 -7.31 -2.41 -0.67
CA ASP A 110 -7.27 -3.20 -1.89
C ASP A 110 -8.20 -2.60 -2.96
N ILE A 111 -7.75 -2.60 -4.22
CA ILE A 111 -8.47 -1.99 -5.33
C ILE A 111 -8.63 -3.01 -6.45
N GLN A 112 -9.86 -3.07 -7.00
CA GLN A 112 -10.22 -3.96 -8.08
C GLN A 112 -9.63 -3.50 -9.42
N GLN A 113 -9.31 -4.45 -10.30
CA GLN A 113 -8.71 -4.17 -11.60
C GLN A 113 -9.55 -3.22 -12.46
N LEU A 114 -10.86 -3.43 -12.56
CA LEU A 114 -11.74 -2.61 -13.38
C LEU A 114 -11.78 -1.16 -12.89
N GLU A 115 -11.86 -0.96 -11.59
CA GLU A 115 -11.80 0.38 -10.99
C GLU A 115 -10.50 1.09 -11.32
N THR A 116 -9.38 0.36 -11.30
CA THR A 116 -8.06 0.89 -11.67
C THR A 116 -8.07 1.37 -13.13
N PHE A 117 -8.60 0.58 -14.07
CA PHE A 117 -8.65 0.97 -15.47
C PHE A 117 -9.60 2.14 -15.73
N GLU A 118 -10.76 2.17 -15.10
CA GLU A 118 -11.70 3.31 -15.18
C GLU A 118 -11.04 4.62 -14.75
N ALA A 119 -10.33 4.60 -13.62
CA ALA A 119 -9.60 5.78 -13.14
C ALA A 119 -8.46 6.18 -14.07
N GLY A 120 -7.75 5.21 -14.66
CA GLY A 120 -6.71 5.47 -15.64
C GLY A 120 -7.24 6.15 -16.89
N CYS A 121 -8.38 5.70 -17.40
CA CYS A 121 -9.06 6.32 -18.53
C CYS A 121 -9.54 7.75 -18.21
N LEU A 122 -10.11 7.93 -17.00
CA LEU A 122 -10.56 9.25 -16.55
C LEU A 122 -9.37 10.22 -16.42
N PHE A 123 -8.29 9.79 -15.79
CA PHE A 123 -7.07 10.58 -15.63
C PHE A 123 -6.49 10.97 -17.00
N ALA A 124 -6.38 10.01 -17.92
CA ALA A 124 -5.87 10.28 -19.26
C ALA A 124 -6.72 11.31 -20.03
N ARG A 125 -8.04 11.27 -19.86
CA ARG A 125 -8.95 12.26 -20.49
C ARG A 125 -8.84 13.64 -19.86
N ALA A 126 -8.65 13.71 -18.54
CA ALA A 126 -8.58 14.98 -17.81
C ALA A 126 -7.22 15.66 -17.95
N GLU A 127 -6.13 14.89 -17.86
CA GLU A 127 -4.77 15.42 -17.76
C GLU A 127 -3.97 15.28 -19.08
N GLY A 128 -4.48 14.55 -20.08
CA GLY A 128 -3.75 14.28 -21.32
C GLY A 128 -2.55 13.33 -21.15
N ILE A 129 -2.43 12.65 -19.99
CA ILE A 129 -1.33 11.76 -19.67
C ILE A 129 -1.88 10.35 -19.48
N ILE A 130 -1.30 9.35 -20.14
CA ILE A 130 -1.65 7.94 -19.96
C ILE A 130 -0.83 7.38 -18.78
N PRO A 131 -1.42 7.16 -17.60
CA PRO A 131 -0.69 6.66 -16.45
C PRO A 131 -0.44 5.16 -16.61
N ALA A 132 0.69 4.66 -16.05
CA ALA A 132 0.88 3.23 -15.93
C ALA A 132 -0.19 2.63 -14.97
N PRO A 133 -0.77 1.45 -15.28
CA PRO A 133 -1.86 0.87 -14.49
C PRO A 133 -1.55 0.74 -12.99
N ASN A 134 -0.31 0.46 -12.63
CA ASN A 134 0.13 0.37 -11.24
C ASN A 134 -0.01 1.70 -10.48
N HIS A 135 0.17 2.84 -11.17
CA HIS A 135 0.11 4.17 -10.57
C HIS A 135 -1.31 4.73 -10.51
N VAL A 136 -2.25 4.13 -11.22
CA VAL A 136 -3.66 4.54 -11.19
C VAL A 136 -4.35 4.10 -9.91
N THR A 137 -3.91 2.99 -9.34
CA THR A 137 -4.45 2.45 -8.08
C THR A 137 -4.54 3.52 -6.97
N PRO A 138 -3.50 4.35 -6.71
CA PRO A 138 -3.58 5.44 -5.76
C PRO A 138 -4.53 6.58 -6.15
N LEU A 139 -4.73 6.84 -7.43
CA LEU A 139 -5.53 7.97 -7.92
C LEU A 139 -7.04 7.82 -7.61
N LEU A 140 -7.50 6.58 -7.36
CA LEU A 140 -8.90 6.30 -7.02
C LEU A 140 -9.30 6.73 -5.60
N LEU A 141 -8.36 6.76 -4.67
CA LEU A 141 -8.66 6.93 -3.25
C LEU A 141 -9.26 8.28 -2.87
N PRO A 142 -8.95 9.41 -3.53
CA PRO A 142 -9.64 10.68 -3.30
C PRO A 142 -11.11 10.65 -3.72
N TYR A 143 -11.49 9.81 -4.68
CA TYR A 143 -12.81 9.81 -5.33
C TYR A 143 -13.77 8.73 -4.84
N LYS A 144 -13.26 7.62 -4.27
CA LYS A 144 -14.11 6.51 -3.78
C LYS A 144 -13.75 6.15 -2.33
N ARG A 145 -14.78 5.88 -1.50
CA ARG A 145 -14.56 5.21 -0.21
C ARG A 145 -14.23 3.74 -0.49
N PRO A 146 -13.02 3.25 -0.19
CA PRO A 146 -12.67 1.86 -0.43
C PRO A 146 -13.56 0.92 0.39
N THR A 147 -13.92 -0.21 -0.20
CA THR A 147 -14.79 -1.23 0.41
C THR A 147 -14.11 -1.99 1.56
N ASN A 148 -12.79 -2.12 1.53
CA ASN A 148 -12.00 -2.76 2.57
C ASN A 148 -10.86 -1.84 3.01
N VAL A 149 -11.01 -1.22 4.18
CA VAL A 149 -9.98 -0.38 4.80
C VAL A 149 -9.58 -1.01 6.12
N ARG A 150 -8.31 -1.43 6.24
CA ARG A 150 -7.72 -1.70 7.54
C ARG A 150 -7.43 -0.34 8.20
N LYS A 151 -8.38 0.15 9.00
CA LYS A 151 -8.29 1.46 9.65
C LYS A 151 -7.37 1.47 10.85
N ARG A 152 -6.72 2.62 11.05
CA ARG A 152 -6.04 2.99 12.28
C ARG A 152 -7.04 2.97 13.45
N ARG A 153 -6.89 2.04 14.40
CA ARG A 153 -7.47 2.22 15.74
C ARG A 153 -6.58 3.21 16.47
N ARG A 154 -7.10 4.39 16.77
CA ARG A 154 -6.43 5.34 17.68
C ARG A 154 -6.29 4.66 19.04
N LYS A 155 -5.12 4.11 19.33
CA LYS A 155 -4.69 3.95 20.73
C LYS A 155 -4.15 5.32 21.13
N GLY A 156 -4.82 5.98 22.07
CA GLY A 156 -4.26 7.14 22.72
C GLY A 156 -2.96 6.73 23.41
N TYR A 157 -1.84 7.20 22.92
CA TYR A 157 -0.63 7.25 23.70
C TYR A 157 -0.81 8.47 24.58
N SER A 158 -1.19 8.24 25.87
CA SER A 158 -0.94 9.20 26.94
C SER A 158 0.57 9.18 27.20
N VAL A 159 1.20 10.33 27.02
CA VAL A 159 2.56 10.62 27.47
C VAL A 159 2.56 10.70 28.99
#